data_db6bc2eddaa39df11d4f165d0f787132
#
_entry.id   db6bc2eddaa39df11d4f165d0f787132
#
_cell.length_a   1.000
_cell.length_b   1.000
_cell.length_c   1.000
_cell.angle_alpha   90.00
_cell.angle_beta   90.00
_cell.angle_gamma   90.00
#
_symmetry.space_group_name_H-M   'P 1'
#
loop_
_entity.id
_entity.type
_entity.pdbx_description
1 polymer ?
#
loop_
_entity_poly.entity_id
_entity_poly.type
_entity_poly.pdbx_seq_one_letter_code
_entity_poly.pdbx_strand_id
1 'polypeptide(L)'
;ARHLHIPMEPKKALEVLNEGCMDVIDYGKINGTDFFCTCGVGFDAFVSLKFAHAGKRGLLTYLEKTLQESLKYQPETYELKTENGVTKYKAFLIACGNASQYGNNAYIAPQATLTDGLLDVTILEPFTVLDVPSLAFQLFNKTIDQNSRIKTFRCRRLCIRRTAPGVVHFDGDPMETDADVNIELIQRGLRVVVPQAAEKDAANVLQRAQEYMNGIKLMNEAIVDNITDRNKKILKKLTKKG
;
A
#
# COMPACT_ATOMS: atom_id res chain seq x y z
N ALA A 1 -10.49 -9.16 -1.87
CA ALA A 1 -11.01 -10.19 -0.98
C ALA A 1 -10.88 -9.78 0.50
N ARG A 2 -9.66 -9.47 1.02
CA ARG A 2 -9.45 -9.18 2.46
C ARG A 2 -10.27 -7.99 2.97
N HIS A 3 -10.36 -6.90 2.24
CA HIS A 3 -11.15 -5.72 2.65
C HIS A 3 -12.66 -6.02 2.71
N LEU A 4 -13.14 -6.90 1.84
CA LEU A 4 -14.54 -7.35 1.80
C LEU A 4 -14.80 -8.57 2.70
N HIS A 5 -13.80 -9.01 3.48
CA HIS A 5 -13.86 -10.19 4.35
C HIS A 5 -14.20 -11.51 3.63
N ILE A 6 -13.95 -11.58 2.33
CA ILE A 6 -14.09 -12.82 1.56
C ILE A 6 -12.97 -13.77 1.98
N PRO A 7 -13.29 -15.02 2.39
CA PRO A 7 -12.30 -16.01 2.81
C PRO A 7 -11.25 -16.27 1.74
N MET A 8 -9.98 -16.41 2.17
CA MET A 8 -8.87 -16.73 1.27
C MET A 8 -8.80 -18.24 0.89
N GLU A 9 -9.53 -19.09 1.60
CA GLU A 9 -9.70 -20.49 1.28
C GLU A 9 -10.69 -20.65 0.12
N PRO A 10 -10.32 -21.31 -1.00
CA PRO A 10 -11.16 -21.34 -2.19
C PRO A 10 -12.56 -21.92 -1.98
N LYS A 11 -12.69 -22.99 -1.17
CA LYS A 11 -13.99 -23.58 -0.88
C LYS A 11 -14.92 -22.62 -0.17
N LYS A 12 -14.45 -21.97 0.90
CA LYS A 12 -15.22 -20.96 1.64
C LYS A 12 -15.51 -19.71 0.80
N ALA A 13 -14.61 -19.34 -0.09
CA ALA A 13 -14.86 -18.23 -1.03
C ALA A 13 -16.00 -18.58 -2.01
N LEU A 14 -16.11 -19.84 -2.44
CA LEU A 14 -17.22 -20.31 -3.27
C LEU A 14 -18.55 -20.35 -2.50
N GLU A 15 -18.53 -20.68 -1.20
CA GLU A 15 -19.71 -20.63 -0.33
C GLU A 15 -20.30 -19.22 -0.28
N VAL A 16 -19.45 -18.18 -0.26
CA VAL A 16 -19.91 -16.79 -0.31
C VAL A 16 -20.72 -16.47 -1.57
N LEU A 17 -20.45 -17.12 -2.71
CA LEU A 17 -21.25 -16.91 -3.93
C LEU A 17 -22.68 -17.47 -3.80
N ASN A 18 -22.87 -18.51 -2.98
CA ASN A 18 -24.16 -19.15 -2.78
C ASN A 18 -24.96 -18.52 -1.62
N GLU A 19 -24.27 -18.14 -0.54
CA GLU A 19 -24.87 -17.74 0.73
C GLU A 19 -24.70 -16.26 1.06
N GLY A 20 -23.83 -15.56 0.33
CA GLY A 20 -23.52 -14.15 0.53
C GLY A 20 -24.65 -13.22 0.12
N CYS A 21 -24.43 -11.94 0.34
CA CYS A 21 -25.34 -10.87 -0.05
C CYS A 21 -24.70 -9.93 -1.09
N MET A 22 -25.55 -9.26 -1.86
CA MET A 22 -25.08 -8.22 -2.80
C MET A 22 -24.76 -6.95 -2.05
N ASP A 23 -23.57 -6.40 -2.32
CA ASP A 23 -23.15 -5.08 -1.88
C ASP A 23 -22.79 -4.20 -3.08
N VAL A 24 -22.83 -2.90 -2.93
CA VAL A 24 -22.51 -1.94 -3.99
C VAL A 24 -21.37 -1.06 -3.50
N ILE A 25 -20.22 -1.21 -4.13
CA ILE A 25 -19.00 -0.53 -3.73
C ILE A 25 -18.55 0.51 -4.76
N ASP A 26 -17.68 1.39 -4.32
CA ASP A 26 -16.98 2.36 -5.12
C ASP A 26 -15.79 1.70 -5.83
N TYR A 27 -15.33 2.31 -6.93
CA TYR A 27 -14.06 1.98 -7.56
C TYR A 27 -13.42 3.25 -8.12
N GLY A 28 -12.13 3.21 -8.37
CA GLY A 28 -11.40 4.36 -8.88
C GLY A 28 -11.03 4.25 -10.36
N LYS A 29 -10.69 5.38 -10.96
CA LYS A 29 -10.07 5.47 -12.27
C LYS A 29 -8.78 6.27 -12.18
N ILE A 30 -7.74 5.81 -12.85
CA ILE A 30 -6.47 6.51 -13.06
C ILE A 30 -6.22 6.67 -14.56
N ASN A 31 -6.23 7.89 -15.06
CA ASN A 31 -6.18 8.20 -16.49
C ASN A 31 -7.13 7.34 -17.35
N GLY A 32 -8.36 7.09 -16.83
CA GLY A 32 -9.39 6.30 -17.49
C GLY A 32 -9.31 4.78 -17.25
N THR A 33 -8.22 4.26 -16.67
CA THR A 33 -8.08 2.84 -16.29
C THR A 33 -8.68 2.59 -14.91
N ASP A 34 -9.51 1.55 -14.81
CA ASP A 34 -10.19 1.19 -13.55
C ASP A 34 -9.22 0.57 -12.55
N PHE A 35 -9.38 0.90 -11.27
CA PHE A 35 -8.72 0.22 -10.15
C PHE A 35 -9.71 0.01 -9.00
N PHE A 36 -9.51 -1.03 -8.21
CA PHE A 36 -10.44 -1.45 -7.17
C PHE A 36 -9.87 -1.30 -5.75
N CYS A 37 -8.55 -1.41 -5.62
CA CYS A 37 -7.88 -1.30 -4.32
C CYS A 37 -7.11 0.01 -4.19
N THR A 38 -5.99 0.15 -4.90
CA THR A 38 -5.10 1.29 -4.77
C THR A 38 -4.49 1.68 -6.11
N CYS A 39 -4.19 2.95 -6.27
CA CYS A 39 -3.31 3.42 -7.33
C CYS A 39 -2.29 4.40 -6.75
N GLY A 40 -1.23 4.73 -7.51
CA GLY A 40 -0.27 5.69 -7.01
C GLY A 40 0.90 5.97 -7.93
N VAL A 41 1.75 6.89 -7.45
CA VAL A 41 2.95 7.37 -8.13
C VAL A 41 4.14 7.34 -7.19
N GLY A 42 5.34 7.27 -7.73
CA GLY A 42 6.56 7.30 -6.95
C GLY A 42 7.11 5.90 -6.69
N PHE A 43 7.62 5.66 -5.51
CA PHE A 43 8.30 4.42 -5.19
C PHE A 43 7.41 3.18 -5.29
N ASP A 44 6.13 3.25 -4.99
CA ASP A 44 5.18 2.14 -5.12
C ASP A 44 4.96 1.74 -6.59
N ALA A 45 4.87 2.71 -7.50
CA ALA A 45 4.83 2.45 -8.93
C ALA A 45 6.15 1.84 -9.45
N PHE A 46 7.29 2.32 -8.95
CA PHE A 46 8.60 1.73 -9.25
C PHE A 46 8.68 0.27 -8.79
N VAL A 47 8.15 -0.02 -7.62
CA VAL A 47 8.06 -1.38 -7.07
C VAL A 47 7.18 -2.27 -7.94
N SER A 48 6.01 -1.81 -8.36
CA SER A 48 5.10 -2.55 -9.25
C SER A 48 5.75 -2.90 -10.59
N LEU A 49 6.48 -1.94 -11.19
CA LEU A 49 7.25 -2.18 -12.42
C LEU A 49 8.31 -3.27 -12.24
N LYS A 50 9.03 -3.27 -11.12
CA LYS A 50 10.02 -4.31 -10.80
C LYS A 50 9.37 -5.67 -10.58
N PHE A 51 8.19 -5.72 -9.96
CA PHE A 51 7.43 -6.94 -9.78
C PHE A 51 6.97 -7.56 -11.11
N ALA A 52 6.48 -6.76 -12.01
CA ALA A 52 6.04 -7.22 -13.32
C ALA A 52 7.16 -7.96 -14.09
N HIS A 53 8.41 -7.56 -13.87
CA HIS A 53 9.57 -8.14 -14.52
C HIS A 53 10.25 -9.29 -13.75
N ALA A 54 9.97 -9.48 -12.45
CA ALA A 54 10.75 -10.37 -11.58
C ALA A 54 10.30 -11.84 -11.55
N GLY A 55 9.12 -12.17 -12.10
CA GLY A 55 8.55 -13.51 -12.02
C GLY A 55 8.26 -13.94 -10.56
N LYS A 56 7.49 -15.02 -10.39
CA LYS A 56 7.01 -15.54 -9.09
C LYS A 56 8.16 -16.05 -8.20
N ARG A 57 8.84 -15.21 -7.45
CA ARG A 57 9.74 -15.63 -6.37
C ARG A 57 9.47 -14.79 -5.12
N GLY A 58 9.17 -15.50 -4.03
CA GLY A 58 9.01 -15.13 -2.62
C GLY A 58 8.93 -13.64 -2.22
N LEU A 59 7.78 -13.24 -1.69
CA LEU A 59 7.47 -11.90 -1.19
C LEU A 59 8.56 -11.34 -0.23
N LEU A 60 9.15 -12.17 0.61
CA LEU A 60 10.16 -11.76 1.59
C LEU A 60 11.50 -11.34 0.95
N THR A 61 12.02 -12.14 0.02
CA THR A 61 13.27 -11.81 -0.71
C THR A 61 13.12 -10.54 -1.55
N TYR A 62 11.88 -10.26 -1.96
CA TYR A 62 11.57 -9.07 -2.71
C TYR A 62 11.49 -7.82 -1.80
N LEU A 63 10.91 -7.91 -0.62
CA LEU A 63 10.88 -6.81 0.36
C LEU A 63 12.29 -6.37 0.75
N GLU A 64 13.24 -7.29 0.94
CA GLU A 64 14.63 -6.96 1.23
C GLU A 64 15.29 -6.17 0.10
N LYS A 65 15.13 -6.64 -1.15
CA LYS A 65 15.66 -5.93 -2.33
C LYS A 65 14.99 -4.58 -2.52
N THR A 66 13.69 -4.51 -2.32
CA THR A 66 12.91 -3.29 -2.41
C THR A 66 13.34 -2.27 -1.36
N LEU A 67 13.59 -2.69 -0.13
CA LEU A 67 14.13 -1.84 0.93
C LEU A 67 15.56 -1.35 0.60
N GLN A 68 16.42 -2.18 0.03
CA GLN A 68 17.75 -1.75 -0.41
C GLN A 68 17.70 -0.76 -1.58
N GLU A 69 16.75 -0.90 -2.48
CA GLU A 69 16.54 0.02 -3.60
C GLU A 69 15.82 1.30 -3.14
N SER A 70 14.98 1.25 -2.10
CA SER A 70 14.33 2.43 -1.53
C SER A 70 15.32 3.49 -1.06
N LEU A 71 16.48 3.05 -0.58
CA LEU A 71 17.56 3.94 -0.15
C LEU A 71 18.22 4.70 -1.31
N LYS A 72 18.06 4.22 -2.53
CA LYS A 72 18.59 4.84 -3.76
C LYS A 72 17.55 5.66 -4.49
N TYR A 73 16.26 5.45 -4.20
CA TYR A 73 15.18 6.17 -4.83
C TYR A 73 15.17 7.64 -4.38
N GLN A 74 15.09 8.55 -5.34
CA GLN A 74 15.05 9.99 -5.06
C GLN A 74 13.61 10.46 -5.00
N PRO A 75 13.16 11.02 -3.86
CA PRO A 75 11.84 11.61 -3.75
C PRO A 75 11.64 12.75 -4.74
N GLU A 76 10.50 12.75 -5.42
CA GLU A 76 10.13 13.75 -6.41
C GLU A 76 9.22 14.84 -5.83
N THR A 77 9.12 15.96 -6.54
CA THR A 77 8.16 17.02 -6.20
C THR A 77 6.94 16.89 -7.09
N TYR A 78 5.77 16.73 -6.46
CA TYR A 78 4.47 16.63 -7.09
C TYR A 78 3.62 17.84 -6.78
N GLU A 79 2.85 18.30 -7.77
CA GLU A 79 1.79 19.28 -7.58
C GLU A 79 0.45 18.53 -7.54
N LEU A 80 -0.26 18.67 -6.44
CA LEU A 80 -1.54 18.00 -6.19
C LEU A 80 -2.66 19.02 -6.29
N LYS A 81 -3.55 18.82 -7.26
CA LYS A 81 -4.74 19.65 -7.46
C LYS A 81 -5.98 18.87 -7.05
N THR A 82 -6.71 19.41 -6.10
CA THR A 82 -8.01 18.92 -5.63
C THR A 82 -9.07 20.01 -5.77
N GLU A 83 -10.29 19.70 -5.36
CA GLU A 83 -11.39 20.69 -5.25
C GLU A 83 -11.06 21.85 -4.29
N ASN A 84 -10.16 21.60 -3.32
CA ASN A 84 -9.78 22.57 -2.29
C ASN A 84 -8.56 23.44 -2.68
N GLY A 85 -7.99 23.23 -3.88
CA GLY A 85 -6.86 24.00 -4.36
C GLY A 85 -5.67 23.18 -4.81
N VAL A 86 -4.52 23.83 -4.90
CA VAL A 86 -3.27 23.25 -5.38
C VAL A 86 -2.22 23.31 -4.26
N THR A 87 -1.57 22.18 -4.01
CA THR A 87 -0.50 22.06 -3.00
C THR A 87 0.67 21.27 -3.58
N LYS A 88 1.90 21.65 -3.23
CA LYS A 88 3.10 20.93 -3.65
C LYS A 88 3.66 20.11 -2.50
N TYR A 89 4.04 18.87 -2.82
CA TYR A 89 4.68 17.95 -1.88
C TYR A 89 5.96 17.38 -2.50
N LYS A 90 7.03 17.35 -1.71
CA LYS A 90 8.15 16.47 -2.01
C LYS A 90 7.82 15.12 -1.38
N ALA A 91 7.61 14.09 -2.21
CA ALA A 91 7.14 12.80 -1.75
C ALA A 91 8.01 11.65 -2.25
N PHE A 92 8.14 10.63 -1.43
CA PHE A 92 8.72 9.34 -1.79
C PHE A 92 7.71 8.49 -2.55
N LEU A 93 6.45 8.52 -2.12
CA LEU A 93 5.30 7.96 -2.83
C LEU A 93 4.02 8.76 -2.52
N ILE A 94 3.05 8.65 -3.41
CA ILE A 94 1.67 9.11 -3.19
C ILE A 94 0.76 7.96 -3.59
N ALA A 95 0.06 7.38 -2.60
CA ALA A 95 -0.90 6.33 -2.81
C ALA A 95 -2.34 6.85 -2.64
N CYS A 96 -3.24 6.42 -3.51
CA CYS A 96 -4.66 6.72 -3.44
C CYS A 96 -5.40 5.40 -3.19
N GLY A 97 -5.97 5.26 -2.01
CA GLY A 97 -6.70 4.07 -1.59
C GLY A 97 -8.20 4.23 -1.75
N ASN A 98 -8.83 3.36 -2.54
CA ASN A 98 -10.24 3.03 -2.46
C ASN A 98 -10.43 1.94 -1.40
N ALA A 99 -9.50 0.98 -1.34
CA ALA A 99 -9.38 -0.01 -0.27
C ALA A 99 -8.19 0.30 0.64
N SER A 100 -8.20 -0.27 1.86
CA SER A 100 -7.26 0.10 2.92
C SER A 100 -5.83 -0.42 2.73
N GLN A 101 -5.60 -1.39 1.85
CA GLN A 101 -4.32 -2.09 1.79
C GLN A 101 -3.82 -2.33 0.36
N TYR A 102 -2.51 -2.37 0.19
CA TYR A 102 -1.86 -2.89 -1.03
C TYR A 102 -2.10 -4.40 -1.22
N GLY A 103 -2.34 -5.13 -0.15
CA GLY A 103 -2.45 -6.57 -0.08
C GLY A 103 -1.62 -7.13 1.08
N ASN A 104 -1.82 -8.42 1.42
CA ASN A 104 -1.08 -9.11 2.48
C ASN A 104 -0.99 -8.34 3.80
N ASN A 105 -2.04 -7.61 4.17
CA ASN A 105 -2.15 -6.79 5.37
C ASN A 105 -1.17 -5.60 5.44
N ALA A 106 -0.68 -5.11 4.30
CA ALA A 106 0.08 -3.87 4.22
C ALA A 106 -0.90 -2.70 4.01
N TYR A 107 -1.27 -2.04 5.10
CA TYR A 107 -2.31 -1.00 5.15
C TYR A 107 -1.76 0.39 4.87
N ILE A 108 -1.82 0.82 3.61
CA ILE A 108 -1.35 2.15 3.19
C ILE A 108 -2.39 3.25 3.44
N ALA A 109 -3.66 2.90 3.43
CA ALA A 109 -4.79 3.78 3.68
C ALA A 109 -5.73 3.14 4.72
N PRO A 110 -5.31 3.07 6.01
CA PRO A 110 -6.02 2.27 7.04
C PRO A 110 -7.47 2.68 7.25
N GLN A 111 -7.82 3.94 6.95
CA GLN A 111 -9.16 4.50 7.12
C GLN A 111 -10.04 4.38 5.87
N ALA A 112 -9.50 3.90 4.74
CA ALA A 112 -10.25 3.80 3.49
C ALA A 112 -11.43 2.82 3.61
N THR A 113 -12.56 3.24 3.05
CA THR A 113 -13.78 2.43 2.95
C THR A 113 -14.27 2.39 1.50
N LEU A 114 -14.84 1.27 1.09
CA LEU A 114 -15.29 1.07 -0.29
C LEU A 114 -16.65 1.71 -0.61
N THR A 115 -17.24 2.52 0.31
CA THR A 115 -18.63 2.95 0.19
C THR A 115 -18.88 4.40 0.60
N ASP A 116 -17.85 5.16 0.96
CA ASP A 116 -17.99 6.54 1.46
C ASP A 116 -17.87 7.61 0.35
N GLY A 117 -17.57 7.20 -0.88
CA GLY A 117 -17.44 8.10 -2.02
C GLY A 117 -16.15 8.90 -2.07
N LEU A 118 -15.12 8.51 -1.31
CA LEU A 118 -13.86 9.22 -1.19
C LEU A 118 -12.64 8.29 -1.41
N LEU A 119 -11.58 8.85 -1.96
CA LEU A 119 -10.25 8.26 -1.98
C LEU A 119 -9.48 8.74 -0.75
N ASP A 120 -8.84 7.83 -0.05
CA ASP A 120 -7.86 8.13 1.00
C ASP A 120 -6.49 8.30 0.37
N VAL A 121 -5.98 9.54 0.36
CA VAL A 121 -4.68 9.86 -0.20
C VAL A 121 -3.64 9.83 0.91
N THR A 122 -2.62 9.01 0.72
CA THR A 122 -1.48 8.86 1.63
C THR A 122 -0.21 9.32 0.93
N ILE A 123 0.46 10.32 1.49
CA ILE A 123 1.72 10.87 1.00
C ILE A 123 2.82 10.48 1.99
N LEU A 124 3.82 9.75 1.54
CA LEU A 124 5.03 9.50 2.30
C LEU A 124 6.09 10.53 1.91
N GLU A 125 6.41 11.40 2.84
CA GLU A 125 7.48 12.38 2.69
C GLU A 125 8.86 11.71 2.71
N PRO A 126 9.94 12.40 2.32
CA PRO A 126 11.30 11.86 2.43
C PRO A 126 11.61 11.40 3.86
N PHE A 127 12.19 10.23 3.99
CA PHE A 127 12.51 9.59 5.25
C PHE A 127 13.95 9.07 5.26
N THR A 128 14.45 8.64 6.42
CA THR A 128 15.78 8.09 6.61
C THR A 128 15.71 6.59 6.91
N VAL A 129 16.87 5.92 6.88
CA VAL A 129 16.96 4.48 7.26
C VAL A 129 16.45 4.24 8.68
N LEU A 130 16.56 5.24 9.57
CA LEU A 130 16.09 5.15 10.95
C LEU A 130 14.56 5.14 11.06
N ASP A 131 13.86 5.70 10.09
CA ASP A 131 12.40 5.74 10.06
C ASP A 131 11.79 4.40 9.57
N VAL A 132 12.57 3.57 8.83
CA VAL A 132 12.10 2.34 8.17
C VAL A 132 11.44 1.34 9.12
N PRO A 133 12.00 1.00 10.29
CA PRO A 133 11.36 0.04 11.20
C PRO A 133 9.99 0.52 11.68
N SER A 134 9.87 1.81 12.00
CA SER A 134 8.60 2.42 12.44
C SER A 134 7.56 2.41 11.31
N LEU A 135 7.96 2.83 10.11
CA LEU A 135 7.09 2.82 8.93
C LEU A 135 6.59 1.40 8.61
N ALA A 136 7.48 0.42 8.61
CA ALA A 136 7.12 -0.98 8.36
C ALA A 136 6.15 -1.49 9.44
N PHE A 137 6.46 -1.30 10.71
CA PHE A 137 5.59 -1.70 11.82
C PHE A 137 4.19 -1.08 11.68
N GLN A 138 4.10 0.22 11.45
CA GLN A 138 2.84 0.95 11.33
C GLN A 138 2.03 0.55 10.09
N LEU A 139 2.71 0.24 8.97
CA LEU A 139 2.06 -0.26 7.74
C LEU A 139 1.29 -1.56 7.99
N PHE A 140 1.84 -2.48 8.79
CA PHE A 140 1.19 -3.76 9.10
C PHE A 140 0.22 -3.69 10.28
N ASN A 141 0.34 -2.68 11.16
CA ASN A 141 -0.55 -2.48 12.31
C ASN A 141 -1.68 -1.47 12.07
N LYS A 142 -1.95 -1.05 10.83
CA LYS A 142 -3.01 -0.09 10.49
C LYS A 142 -2.85 1.29 11.14
N THR A 143 -1.63 1.71 11.43
CA THR A 143 -1.33 2.98 12.10
C THR A 143 -0.37 3.86 11.30
N ILE A 144 -0.19 3.56 10.02
CA ILE A 144 0.73 4.30 9.14
C ILE A 144 0.36 5.79 9.04
N ASP A 145 -0.93 6.11 9.10
CA ASP A 145 -1.48 7.46 9.09
C ASP A 145 -1.09 8.29 10.32
N GLN A 146 -0.60 7.66 11.39
CA GLN A 146 -0.09 8.31 12.60
C GLN A 146 1.41 8.64 12.52
N ASN A 147 2.10 8.21 11.46
CA ASN A 147 3.52 8.49 11.30
C ASN A 147 3.77 9.96 10.93
N SER A 148 4.79 10.58 11.52
CA SER A 148 5.13 11.98 11.28
C SER A 148 5.56 12.28 9.83
N ARG A 149 6.04 11.27 9.09
CA ARG A 149 6.40 11.34 7.67
C ARG A 149 5.21 11.15 6.73
N ILE A 150 4.05 10.88 7.27
CA ILE A 150 2.84 10.64 6.49
C ILE A 150 1.93 11.87 6.56
N LYS A 151 1.42 12.27 5.40
CA LYS A 151 0.32 13.23 5.28
C LYS A 151 -0.85 12.51 4.63
N THR A 152 -2.04 12.70 5.17
CA THR A 152 -3.26 12.11 4.64
C THR A 152 -4.33 13.17 4.41
N PHE A 153 -5.10 12.96 3.37
CA PHE A 153 -6.34 13.72 3.14
C PHE A 153 -7.29 12.86 2.30
N ARG A 154 -8.54 13.29 2.20
CA ARG A 154 -9.56 12.63 1.40
C ARG A 154 -10.06 13.53 0.29
N CYS A 155 -10.31 12.95 -0.88
CA CYS A 155 -10.89 13.67 -2.01
C CYS A 155 -11.63 12.71 -2.93
N ARG A 156 -12.50 13.25 -3.77
CA ARG A 156 -13.17 12.47 -4.82
C ARG A 156 -12.38 12.49 -6.14
N ARG A 157 -11.67 13.59 -6.39
CA ARG A 157 -10.85 13.80 -7.59
C ARG A 157 -9.52 14.39 -7.20
N LEU A 158 -8.47 13.91 -7.85
CA LEU A 158 -7.11 14.37 -7.66
C LEU A 158 -6.39 14.39 -9.01
N CYS A 159 -5.75 15.51 -9.34
CA CYS A 159 -4.76 15.53 -10.40
C CYS A 159 -3.37 15.66 -9.76
N ILE A 160 -2.50 14.70 -10.05
CA ILE A 160 -1.09 14.71 -9.65
C ILE A 160 -0.28 15.13 -10.85
N ARG A 161 0.40 16.28 -10.77
CA ARG A 161 1.33 16.75 -11.79
C ARG A 161 2.76 16.52 -11.33
N ARG A 162 3.55 15.88 -12.18
CA ARG A 162 4.99 15.64 -12.01
C ARG A 162 5.78 16.36 -13.11
N THR A 163 7.11 16.40 -12.97
CA THR A 163 7.98 17.14 -13.89
C THR A 163 8.18 16.46 -15.23
N ALA A 164 7.94 15.15 -15.32
CA ALA A 164 8.13 14.34 -16.53
C ALA A 164 7.14 13.16 -16.57
N PRO A 165 6.88 12.57 -17.76
CA PRO A 165 6.23 11.27 -17.88
C PRO A 165 6.93 10.20 -17.05
N GLY A 166 6.18 9.17 -16.63
CA GLY A 166 6.74 8.08 -15.85
C GLY A 166 5.69 7.03 -15.48
N VAL A 167 6.08 6.12 -14.59
CA VAL A 167 5.25 5.00 -14.19
C VAL A 167 4.26 5.40 -13.09
N VAL A 168 3.05 4.88 -13.19
CA VAL A 168 2.05 4.80 -12.11
C VAL A 168 1.73 3.32 -11.87
N HIS A 169 1.08 3.01 -10.78
CA HIS A 169 0.47 1.67 -10.61
C HIS A 169 -1.03 1.78 -10.35
N PHE A 170 -1.74 0.71 -10.67
CA PHE A 170 -3.13 0.47 -10.30
C PHE A 170 -3.28 -1.00 -9.93
N ASP A 171 -3.76 -1.27 -8.72
CA ASP A 171 -3.91 -2.61 -8.12
C ASP A 171 -2.64 -3.50 -8.19
N GLY A 172 -1.47 -2.86 -8.25
CA GLY A 172 -0.17 -3.52 -8.37
C GLY A 172 0.37 -3.66 -9.79
N ASP A 173 -0.42 -3.36 -10.82
CA ASP A 173 0.02 -3.38 -12.22
C ASP A 173 0.63 -2.02 -12.61
N PRO A 174 1.82 -2.00 -13.25
CA PRO A 174 2.46 -0.76 -13.69
C PRO A 174 1.89 -0.28 -15.02
N MET A 175 1.82 1.05 -15.18
CA MET A 175 1.43 1.71 -16.43
C MET A 175 2.27 2.97 -16.63
N GLU A 176 2.76 3.19 -17.84
CA GLU A 176 3.39 4.47 -18.21
C GLU A 176 2.33 5.52 -18.50
N THR A 177 2.52 6.74 -17.99
CA THR A 177 1.62 7.86 -18.22
C THR A 177 2.38 9.16 -18.43
N ASP A 178 1.70 10.15 -18.97
CA ASP A 178 2.20 11.53 -19.07
C ASP A 178 2.45 12.15 -17.68
N ALA A 179 2.93 13.37 -17.69
CA ALA A 179 3.21 14.13 -16.47
C ALA A 179 1.97 14.40 -15.61
N ASP A 180 0.80 14.50 -16.22
CA ASP A 180 -0.47 14.71 -15.53
C ASP A 180 -1.19 13.36 -15.32
N VAL A 181 -1.42 13.03 -14.05
CA VAL A 181 -2.10 11.82 -13.60
C VAL A 181 -3.44 12.20 -12.97
N ASN A 182 -4.52 11.89 -13.65
CA ASN A 182 -5.88 12.20 -13.21
C ASN A 182 -6.50 10.97 -12.53
N ILE A 183 -6.94 11.16 -11.29
CA ILE A 183 -7.53 10.10 -10.47
C ILE A 183 -8.91 10.55 -10.03
N GLU A 184 -9.91 9.69 -10.18
CA GLU A 184 -11.28 9.95 -9.73
C GLU A 184 -11.92 8.70 -9.13
N LEU A 185 -12.86 8.91 -8.22
CA LEU A 185 -13.68 7.86 -7.65
C LEU A 185 -15.04 7.81 -8.34
N ILE A 186 -15.44 6.61 -8.73
CA ILE A 186 -16.76 6.29 -9.25
C ILE A 186 -17.59 5.68 -8.11
N GLN A 187 -18.50 6.49 -7.60
CA GLN A 187 -19.30 6.10 -6.44
C GLN A 187 -20.34 5.05 -6.83
N ARG A 188 -20.44 3.99 -6.00
CA ARG A 188 -21.44 2.90 -6.14
C ARG A 188 -21.44 2.26 -7.53
N GLY A 189 -20.27 2.14 -8.14
CA GLY A 189 -20.11 1.73 -9.54
C GLY A 189 -19.94 0.22 -9.74
N LEU A 190 -19.72 -0.56 -8.67
CA LEU A 190 -19.48 -2.00 -8.77
C LEU A 190 -20.38 -2.78 -7.82
N ARG A 191 -21.05 -3.81 -8.34
CA ARG A 191 -21.81 -4.79 -7.53
C ARG A 191 -20.92 -5.99 -7.24
N VAL A 192 -20.85 -6.38 -5.95
CA VAL A 192 -20.04 -7.51 -5.48
C VAL A 192 -20.86 -8.41 -4.56
N VAL A 193 -20.53 -9.68 -4.54
CA VAL A 193 -21.08 -10.64 -3.56
C VAL A 193 -20.13 -10.69 -2.37
N VAL A 194 -20.65 -10.47 -1.17
CA VAL A 194 -19.88 -10.42 0.07
C VAL A 194 -20.48 -11.36 1.12
N PRO A 195 -19.70 -11.79 2.13
CA PRO A 195 -20.24 -12.56 3.26
C PRO A 195 -21.35 -11.82 3.99
N GLN A 196 -22.29 -12.52 4.58
CA GLN A 196 -23.32 -11.94 5.44
C GLN A 196 -22.70 -11.27 6.68
N ALA A 197 -23.42 -10.33 7.32
CA ALA A 197 -22.89 -9.51 8.41
C ALA A 197 -22.33 -10.33 9.59
N ALA A 198 -23.00 -11.41 9.98
CA ALA A 198 -22.55 -12.28 11.08
C ALA A 198 -21.20 -12.98 10.79
N GLU A 199 -20.93 -13.32 9.53
CA GLU A 199 -19.65 -13.91 9.10
C GLU A 199 -18.56 -12.86 9.01
N LYS A 200 -18.89 -11.61 8.66
CA LYS A 200 -17.96 -10.49 8.65
C LYS A 200 -17.35 -10.23 10.03
N ASP A 201 -18.14 -10.31 11.10
CA ASP A 201 -17.66 -10.08 12.48
C ASP A 201 -16.71 -11.19 12.95
N ALA A 202 -16.99 -12.45 12.67
CA ALA A 202 -16.11 -13.57 12.98
C ALA A 202 -14.80 -13.49 12.19
N ALA A 203 -14.86 -13.18 10.90
CA ALA A 203 -13.69 -12.97 10.05
C ALA A 203 -12.82 -11.82 10.53
N ASN A 204 -13.41 -10.72 10.99
CA ASN A 204 -12.70 -9.56 11.54
C ASN A 204 -11.86 -9.92 12.77
N VAL A 205 -12.38 -10.73 13.70
CA VAL A 205 -11.66 -11.15 14.91
C VAL A 205 -10.46 -12.02 14.54
N LEU A 206 -10.64 -13.00 13.67
CA LEU A 206 -9.57 -13.88 13.18
C LEU A 206 -8.51 -13.11 12.40
N GLN A 207 -8.93 -12.18 11.55
CA GLN A 207 -8.03 -11.33 10.78
C GLN A 207 -7.17 -10.46 11.69
N ARG A 208 -7.74 -9.81 12.70
CA ARG A 208 -6.99 -8.99 13.69
C ARG A 208 -5.96 -9.81 14.45
N ALA A 209 -6.30 -11.04 14.86
CA ALA A 209 -5.36 -11.93 15.52
C ALA A 209 -4.18 -12.31 14.60
N GLN A 210 -4.46 -12.63 13.34
CA GLN A 210 -3.45 -12.95 12.34
C GLN A 210 -2.54 -11.75 12.00
N GLU A 211 -3.11 -10.56 11.89
CA GLU A 211 -2.39 -9.30 11.67
C GLU A 211 -1.41 -9.00 12.80
N TYR A 212 -1.86 -9.17 14.05
CA TYR A 212 -1.02 -9.00 15.23
C TYR A 212 0.16 -9.97 15.26
N MET A 213 -0.08 -11.26 14.98
CA MET A 213 0.97 -12.27 14.90
C MET A 213 1.98 -12.02 13.78
N ASN A 214 1.51 -11.59 12.61
CA ASN A 214 2.37 -11.23 11.48
C ASN A 214 3.22 -9.99 11.79
N GLY A 215 2.66 -8.99 12.46
CA GLY A 215 3.39 -7.80 12.90
C GLY A 215 4.54 -8.15 13.87
N ILE A 216 4.29 -9.03 14.85
CA ILE A 216 5.31 -9.54 15.78
C ILE A 216 6.41 -10.31 15.01
N LYS A 217 6.02 -11.18 14.07
CA LYS A 217 6.98 -11.96 13.29
C LYS A 217 7.92 -11.07 12.48
N LEU A 218 7.38 -10.08 11.76
CA LEU A 218 8.17 -9.13 10.97
C LEU A 218 9.09 -8.28 11.85
N MET A 219 8.61 -7.86 13.01
CA MET A 219 9.43 -7.11 13.98
C MET A 219 10.61 -7.95 14.49
N ASN A 220 10.38 -9.23 14.80
CA ASN A 220 11.43 -10.13 15.25
C ASN A 220 12.45 -10.41 14.14
N GLU A 221 12.02 -10.62 12.90
CA GLU A 221 12.89 -10.80 11.74
C GLU A 221 13.76 -9.55 11.51
N ALA A 222 13.17 -8.35 11.52
CA ALA A 222 13.91 -7.10 11.37
C ALA A 222 14.93 -6.84 12.50
N ILE A 223 14.64 -7.24 13.74
CA ILE A 223 15.56 -7.15 14.87
C ILE A 223 16.74 -8.11 14.69
N VAL A 224 16.46 -9.36 14.30
CA VAL A 224 17.50 -10.39 14.09
C VAL A 224 18.45 -9.98 12.97
N ASP A 225 17.92 -9.47 11.86
CA ASP A 225 18.70 -9.01 10.71
C ASP A 225 19.58 -7.81 11.06
N ASN A 226 19.05 -6.85 11.81
CA ASN A 226 19.82 -5.70 12.30
C ASN A 226 20.97 -6.11 13.22
N ILE A 227 20.75 -7.06 14.14
CA ILE A 227 21.77 -7.60 15.03
C ILE A 227 22.83 -8.35 14.21
N THR A 228 22.42 -9.14 13.23
CA THR A 228 23.33 -9.93 12.39
C THR A 228 24.21 -9.03 11.53
N ASP A 229 23.68 -7.99 10.93
CA ASP A 229 24.43 -7.01 10.13
C ASP A 229 25.39 -6.18 11.00
N ARG A 230 24.97 -5.82 12.21
CA ARG A 230 25.82 -5.13 13.17
C ARG A 230 27.01 -6.01 13.60
N ASN A 231 26.76 -7.28 13.84
CA ASN A 231 27.81 -8.26 14.19
C ASN A 231 28.77 -8.50 13.02
N LYS A 232 28.29 -8.61 11.78
CA LYS A 232 29.14 -8.71 10.58
C LYS A 232 30.02 -7.48 10.38
N LYS A 233 29.49 -6.27 10.65
CA LYS A 233 30.26 -5.02 10.56
C LYS A 233 31.36 -4.93 11.65
N ILE A 234 31.07 -5.41 12.86
CA ILE A 234 32.04 -5.47 13.94
C ILE A 234 33.15 -6.48 13.62
N LEU A 235 32.82 -7.68 13.18
CA LEU A 235 33.76 -8.70 12.77
C LEU A 235 34.69 -8.21 11.64
N LYS A 236 34.15 -7.55 10.61
CA LYS A 236 34.94 -6.93 9.53
C LYS A 236 35.89 -5.82 10.01
N LYS A 237 35.56 -5.11 11.07
CA LYS A 237 36.44 -4.09 11.65
C LYS A 237 37.58 -4.72 12.51
N LEU A 238 37.29 -5.84 13.13
CA LEU A 238 38.31 -6.57 13.94
C LEU A 238 39.33 -7.31 13.06
N THR A 239 38.88 -7.91 11.94
CA THR A 239 39.77 -8.60 10.99
C THR A 239 40.60 -7.66 10.09
N LYS A 240 40.32 -6.35 10.06
CA LYS A 240 41.16 -5.35 9.34
C LYS A 240 42.22 -4.69 10.24
N LYS A 241 42.26 -4.97 11.52
CA LYS A 241 43.21 -4.40 12.49
C LYS A 241 44.27 -5.41 12.97
N GLY A 242 44.26 -6.63 12.49
CA GLY A 242 45.32 -7.61 12.60
C GLY A 242 45.98 -7.86 11.24
#